data_7c509679997e31af95376b312222b194
#
_entry.id   7c509679997e31af95376b312222b194
#
_cell.length_a   1.000
_cell.length_b   1.000
_cell.length_c   1.000
_cell.angle_alpha   90.00
_cell.angle_beta   90.00
_cell.angle_gamma   90.00
#
_symmetry.space_group_name_H-M   'P 1'
#
loop_
_entity.id
_entity.type
_entity.pdbx_description
1 polymer ?
#
loop_
_entity_poly.entity_id
_entity_poly.type
_entity_poly.pdbx_seq_one_letter_code
_entity_poly.pdbx_strand_id
1 'polypeptide(L)'
;MRKILAIVVPLVLIGSLASCSDTDADGGNSLSADPTVVAGEPSAKIAGPIEISVTVGTDSATDRVEEVPLGSQVNITLTNPNAADEFHLHEYDLSTGETPKGEAAVISFTADKAGLFDLESHVTDEVLVIISIK
;
A
#
# COMPACT_ATOMS: atom_id res chain seq x y z
N MET A 1 -18.79 -11.01 37.98
CA MET A 1 -17.56 -10.60 38.69
C MET A 1 -16.46 -10.40 37.65
N ARG A 2 -16.21 -9.16 37.30
CA ARG A 2 -15.20 -8.77 36.27
C ARG A 2 -13.88 -8.48 36.99
N LYS A 3 -12.84 -9.25 36.70
CA LYS A 3 -11.48 -8.98 37.18
C LYS A 3 -10.77 -8.10 36.17
N ILE A 4 -10.51 -6.86 36.54
CA ILE A 4 -9.70 -5.90 35.79
C ILE A 4 -8.24 -6.18 36.12
N LEU A 5 -7.45 -6.55 35.11
CA LEU A 5 -6.00 -6.71 35.25
C LEU A 5 -5.33 -5.44 34.72
N ALA A 6 -4.76 -4.65 35.65
CA ALA A 6 -3.98 -3.47 35.31
C ALA A 6 -2.54 -3.89 34.95
N ILE A 7 -2.07 -3.56 33.77
CA ILE A 7 -0.68 -3.75 33.35
C ILE A 7 0.03 -2.40 33.47
N VAL A 8 1.00 -2.34 34.35
CA VAL A 8 1.92 -1.21 34.55
C VAL A 8 3.10 -1.38 33.61
N VAL A 9 3.32 -0.40 32.72
CA VAL A 9 4.47 -0.35 31.82
C VAL A 9 5.52 0.59 32.40
N PRO A 10 6.77 0.19 32.63
CA PRO A 10 7.82 1.11 33.05
C PRO A 10 8.42 1.85 31.85
N LEU A 11 8.52 3.17 32.00
CA LEU A 11 9.18 4.13 31.12
C LEU A 11 10.70 4.02 31.33
N VAL A 12 11.47 3.69 30.29
CA VAL A 12 12.92 3.77 30.30
C VAL A 12 13.39 4.93 29.41
N LEU A 13 13.96 5.94 30.07
CA LEU A 13 14.68 7.06 29.47
C LEU A 13 16.17 6.72 29.42
N ILE A 14 16.79 6.78 28.26
CA ILE A 14 18.26 6.82 28.05
C ILE A 14 18.47 7.74 26.84
N GLY A 15 19.00 8.94 26.89
CA GLY A 15 20.32 9.38 27.35
C GLY A 15 21.18 9.70 26.11
N SER A 16 21.32 11.04 25.83
CA SER A 16 22.11 11.68 24.75
C SER A 16 23.60 11.36 24.83
N LEU A 17 24.30 11.30 23.68
CA LEU A 17 25.69 11.72 23.58
C LEU A 17 25.94 12.39 22.22
N ALA A 18 26.21 13.69 22.29
CA ALA A 18 26.81 14.48 21.24
C ALA A 18 28.32 14.21 21.18
N SER A 19 28.87 14.12 19.98
CA SER A 19 30.31 14.24 19.77
C SER A 19 30.57 15.08 18.54
N CYS A 20 31.00 16.32 18.78
CA CYS A 20 31.67 17.17 17.81
C CYS A 20 33.12 16.77 17.76
N SER A 21 33.71 16.73 16.56
CA SER A 21 35.15 16.74 16.35
C SER A 21 35.45 17.61 15.14
N ASP A 22 35.90 18.83 15.42
CA ASP A 22 36.61 19.69 14.50
C ASP A 22 38.03 19.16 14.28
N THR A 23 38.52 19.19 13.05
CA THR A 23 39.96 19.25 12.78
C THR A 23 40.20 19.99 11.45
N ASP A 24 40.71 21.21 11.55
CA ASP A 24 41.33 21.97 10.49
C ASP A 24 42.66 21.33 10.07
N ALA A 25 42.95 21.36 8.76
CA ALA A 25 44.26 21.67 8.23
C ALA A 25 44.27 21.67 6.68
N ASP A 26 44.35 22.85 6.14
CA ASP A 26 45.23 23.37 5.11
C ASP A 26 45.97 22.42 4.14
N GLY A 27 45.89 22.78 2.84
CA GLY A 27 46.80 22.24 1.82
C GLY A 27 46.25 22.30 0.40
N GLY A 28 46.39 23.40 -0.30
CA GLY A 28 46.01 23.59 -1.70
C GLY A 28 46.64 22.59 -2.68
N ASN A 29 45.91 22.25 -3.70
CA ASN A 29 46.39 22.14 -5.05
C ASN A 29 45.29 22.21 -6.08
N SER A 30 45.37 23.24 -6.93
CA SER A 30 44.57 23.40 -8.12
C SER A 30 44.93 22.37 -9.17
N LEU A 31 43.96 21.58 -9.59
CA LEU A 31 43.97 20.99 -10.94
C LEU A 31 42.51 20.86 -11.42
N SER A 32 42.25 21.57 -12.50
CA SER A 32 41.10 21.53 -13.36
C SER A 32 40.67 20.07 -13.65
N ALA A 33 39.47 19.71 -13.30
CA ALA A 33 38.82 18.51 -13.81
C ALA A 33 37.40 18.87 -14.22
N ASP A 34 37.19 18.68 -15.50
CA ASP A 34 35.98 18.59 -16.28
C ASP A 34 34.71 18.24 -15.48
N PRO A 35 33.61 18.98 -15.60
CA PRO A 35 32.34 18.58 -15.02
C PRO A 35 31.79 17.40 -15.81
N THR A 36 32.08 16.18 -15.35
CA THR A 36 31.33 15.00 -15.75
C THR A 36 29.86 15.26 -15.38
N VAL A 37 29.07 15.52 -16.40
CA VAL A 37 27.61 15.59 -16.31
C VAL A 37 27.16 14.22 -15.84
N VAL A 38 26.95 14.06 -14.54
CA VAL A 38 26.20 12.92 -14.00
C VAL A 38 24.80 13.09 -14.57
N ALA A 39 24.47 12.26 -15.56
CA ALA A 39 23.12 12.14 -16.04
C ALA A 39 22.24 11.87 -14.81
N GLY A 40 21.42 12.86 -14.45
CA GLY A 40 20.45 12.70 -13.37
C GLY A 40 19.62 11.47 -13.68
N GLU A 41 19.65 10.50 -12.80
CA GLU A 41 18.63 9.44 -12.78
C GLU A 41 17.27 10.12 -12.85
N PRO A 42 16.35 9.65 -13.70
CA PRO A 42 15.00 10.16 -13.66
C PRO A 42 14.46 9.92 -12.27
N SER A 43 14.31 10.98 -11.50
CA SER A 43 13.60 10.96 -10.23
C SER A 43 12.24 10.38 -10.55
N ALA A 44 12.04 9.10 -10.25
CA ALA A 44 10.75 8.46 -10.39
C ALA A 44 9.78 9.29 -9.55
N LYS A 45 8.94 10.05 -10.23
CA LYS A 45 7.81 10.73 -9.61
C LYS A 45 7.08 9.63 -8.84
N ILE A 46 7.10 9.70 -7.52
CA ILE A 46 6.33 8.78 -6.69
C ILE A 46 4.87 9.04 -7.09
N ALA A 47 4.36 8.22 -8.00
CA ALA A 47 2.94 8.19 -8.30
C ALA A 47 2.25 7.78 -6.99
N GLY A 48 1.20 8.50 -6.60
CA GLY A 48 0.38 8.12 -5.46
C GLY A 48 -0.19 6.70 -5.67
N PRO A 49 -0.88 6.14 -4.66
CA PRO A 49 -1.49 4.84 -4.80
C PRO A 49 -2.47 4.81 -5.99
N ILE A 50 -2.58 3.65 -6.62
CA ILE A 50 -3.59 3.40 -7.65
C ILE A 50 -4.92 3.20 -6.92
N GLU A 51 -5.90 4.02 -7.28
CA GLU A 51 -7.24 3.99 -6.71
C GLU A 51 -8.19 3.26 -7.66
N ILE A 52 -8.79 2.17 -7.20
CA ILE A 52 -9.78 1.37 -7.93
C ILE A 52 -11.08 1.42 -7.14
N SER A 53 -12.21 1.64 -7.81
CA SER A 53 -13.53 1.58 -7.17
C SER A 53 -14.38 0.51 -7.85
N VAL A 54 -15.07 -0.29 -7.02
CA VAL A 54 -15.95 -1.36 -7.48
C VAL A 54 -17.27 -1.31 -6.71
N THR A 55 -18.37 -1.17 -7.44
CA THR A 55 -19.73 -1.21 -6.89
C THR A 55 -20.45 -2.43 -7.43
N VAL A 56 -20.83 -3.33 -6.55
CA VAL A 56 -21.48 -4.59 -6.90
C VAL A 56 -22.76 -4.34 -7.70
N GLY A 57 -22.86 -4.98 -8.86
CA GLY A 57 -24.01 -4.87 -9.76
C GLY A 57 -24.12 -3.55 -10.53
N THR A 58 -23.11 -2.67 -10.44
CA THR A 58 -23.08 -1.40 -11.19
C THR A 58 -21.90 -1.39 -12.17
N ASP A 59 -20.69 -1.57 -11.68
CA ASP A 59 -19.47 -1.58 -12.47
C ASP A 59 -18.60 -2.83 -12.21
N SER A 60 -19.11 -3.76 -11.40
CA SER A 60 -18.52 -5.09 -11.24
C SER A 60 -18.84 -5.98 -12.44
N ALA A 61 -17.86 -6.73 -12.94
CA ALA A 61 -18.05 -7.74 -13.97
C ALA A 61 -16.95 -8.80 -13.89
N THR A 62 -17.30 -10.05 -14.17
CA THR A 62 -16.37 -11.20 -14.11
C THR A 62 -15.25 -11.13 -15.14
N ASP A 63 -15.39 -10.30 -16.16
CA ASP A 63 -14.40 -10.03 -17.21
C ASP A 63 -13.79 -8.62 -17.12
N ARG A 64 -14.14 -7.83 -16.09
CA ARG A 64 -13.49 -6.55 -15.82
C ARG A 64 -12.06 -6.79 -15.37
N VAL A 65 -11.10 -6.15 -16.04
CA VAL A 65 -9.68 -6.25 -15.70
C VAL A 65 -9.13 -4.86 -15.42
N GLU A 66 -8.48 -4.71 -14.25
CA GLU A 66 -7.72 -3.53 -13.88
C GLU A 66 -6.22 -3.83 -13.95
N GLU A 67 -5.50 -3.07 -14.78
CA GLU A 67 -4.06 -3.23 -14.94
C GLU A 67 -3.29 -2.43 -13.90
N VAL A 68 -2.41 -3.09 -13.17
CA VAL A 68 -1.61 -2.51 -12.08
C VAL A 68 -0.13 -2.80 -12.33
N PRO A 69 0.74 -1.77 -12.36
CA PRO A 69 2.18 -1.99 -12.45
C PRO A 69 2.73 -2.68 -11.19
N LEU A 70 3.62 -3.64 -11.39
CA LEU A 70 4.32 -4.31 -10.30
C LEU A 70 5.04 -3.28 -9.41
N GLY A 71 4.93 -3.45 -8.10
CA GLY A 71 5.51 -2.55 -7.09
C GLY A 71 4.62 -1.37 -6.70
N SER A 72 3.44 -1.19 -7.33
CA SER A 72 2.52 -0.10 -6.99
C SER A 72 1.85 -0.32 -5.65
N GLN A 73 1.55 0.78 -4.95
CA GLN A 73 0.55 0.79 -3.87
C GLN A 73 -0.83 0.84 -4.50
N VAL A 74 -1.76 0.04 -4.01
CA VAL A 74 -3.12 -0.07 -4.54
C VAL A 74 -4.12 0.07 -3.41
N ASN A 75 -5.17 0.86 -3.64
CA ASN A 75 -6.34 0.94 -2.79
C ASN A 75 -7.57 0.57 -3.63
N ILE A 76 -8.30 -0.45 -3.20
CA ILE A 76 -9.56 -0.86 -3.83
C ILE A 76 -10.71 -0.51 -2.89
N THR A 77 -11.56 0.41 -3.31
CA THR A 77 -12.80 0.77 -2.59
C THR A 77 -13.95 -0.07 -3.13
N LEU A 78 -14.63 -0.77 -2.23
CA LEU A 78 -15.67 -1.74 -2.54
C LEU A 78 -16.97 -1.37 -1.86
N THR A 79 -18.08 -1.45 -2.58
CA THR A 79 -19.41 -1.16 -2.04
C THR A 79 -20.44 -2.12 -2.60
N ASN A 80 -21.25 -2.75 -1.72
CA ASN A 80 -22.45 -3.47 -2.14
C ASN A 80 -23.70 -2.68 -1.73
N PRO A 81 -24.40 -2.03 -2.69
CA PRO A 81 -25.58 -1.23 -2.38
C PRO A 81 -26.83 -2.08 -2.05
N ASN A 82 -26.77 -3.40 -2.25
CA ASN A 82 -27.92 -4.28 -2.16
C ASN A 82 -27.94 -5.12 -0.88
N ALA A 83 -26.77 -5.47 -0.33
CA ALA A 83 -26.64 -6.33 0.85
C ALA A 83 -25.42 -5.94 1.68
N ALA A 84 -25.33 -6.44 2.92
CA ALA A 84 -24.04 -6.54 3.60
C ALA A 84 -23.18 -7.56 2.85
N ASP A 85 -21.85 -7.36 2.80
CA ASP A 85 -20.95 -8.20 2.02
C ASP A 85 -19.58 -8.34 2.70
N GLU A 86 -18.83 -9.34 2.28
CA GLU A 86 -17.41 -9.49 2.58
C GLU A 86 -16.67 -9.66 1.25
N PHE A 87 -15.63 -8.86 1.05
CA PHE A 87 -14.85 -8.90 -0.18
C PHE A 87 -13.50 -9.54 0.07
N HIS A 88 -13.06 -10.39 -0.86
CA HIS A 88 -11.82 -11.14 -0.74
C HIS A 88 -10.97 -11.03 -2.00
N LEU A 89 -9.70 -10.62 -1.85
CA LEU A 89 -8.70 -10.64 -2.91
C LEU A 89 -7.86 -11.91 -2.78
N HIS A 90 -8.05 -12.82 -3.75
CA HIS A 90 -7.37 -14.11 -3.78
C HIS A 90 -5.85 -13.97 -3.90
N GLU A 91 -5.09 -14.98 -3.44
CA GLU A 91 -3.63 -15.09 -3.39
C GLU A 91 -2.89 -13.99 -2.60
N TYR A 92 -3.54 -12.84 -2.36
CA TYR A 92 -3.10 -11.87 -1.36
C TYR A 92 -3.69 -12.17 0.02
N ASP A 93 -4.73 -13.02 0.07
CA ASP A 93 -5.45 -13.42 1.29
C ASP A 93 -5.92 -12.20 2.11
N LEU A 94 -6.46 -11.21 1.41
CA LEU A 94 -6.96 -9.97 1.99
C LEU A 94 -8.48 -9.95 1.96
N SER A 95 -9.10 -9.78 3.12
CA SER A 95 -10.55 -9.66 3.27
C SER A 95 -10.91 -8.35 3.97
N THR A 96 -12.06 -7.79 3.61
CA THR A 96 -12.61 -6.62 4.31
C THR A 96 -13.27 -6.98 5.63
N GLY A 97 -13.58 -8.26 5.85
CA GLY A 97 -14.58 -8.68 6.82
C GLY A 97 -15.99 -8.21 6.44
N GLU A 98 -16.97 -8.47 7.30
CA GLU A 98 -18.35 -8.08 7.05
C GLU A 98 -18.49 -6.56 6.96
N THR A 99 -18.92 -6.08 5.79
CA THR A 99 -19.16 -4.68 5.48
C THR A 99 -20.68 -4.46 5.38
N PRO A 100 -21.27 -3.52 6.14
CA PRO A 100 -22.71 -3.26 6.08
C PRO A 100 -23.17 -2.81 4.69
N LYS A 101 -24.43 -3.09 4.38
CA LYS A 101 -25.07 -2.69 3.12
C LYS A 101 -24.87 -1.20 2.82
N GLY A 102 -24.32 -0.91 1.64
CA GLY A 102 -24.14 0.46 1.14
C GLY A 102 -22.95 1.19 1.76
N GLU A 103 -22.25 0.60 2.72
CA GLU A 103 -21.01 1.14 3.24
C GLU A 103 -19.83 0.75 2.34
N ALA A 104 -18.81 1.60 2.33
CA ALA A 104 -17.59 1.34 1.58
C ALA A 104 -16.55 0.67 2.47
N ALA A 105 -15.91 -0.37 1.96
CA ALA A 105 -14.72 -0.97 2.55
C ALA A 105 -13.51 -0.74 1.63
N VAL A 106 -12.29 -0.82 2.16
CA VAL A 106 -11.07 -0.61 1.40
C VAL A 106 -10.11 -1.78 1.64
N ILE A 107 -9.62 -2.36 0.56
CA ILE A 107 -8.46 -3.26 0.56
C ILE A 107 -7.26 -2.47 0.06
N SER A 108 -6.20 -2.41 0.88
CA SER A 108 -4.94 -1.73 0.55
C SER A 108 -3.78 -2.72 0.56
N PHE A 109 -2.97 -2.72 -0.50
CA PHE A 109 -1.83 -3.63 -0.61
C PHE A 109 -0.73 -3.06 -1.52
N THR A 110 0.43 -3.73 -1.49
CA THR A 110 1.50 -3.52 -2.48
C THR A 110 1.40 -4.62 -3.53
N ALA A 111 1.36 -4.25 -4.80
CA ALA A 111 1.34 -5.18 -5.93
C ALA A 111 2.72 -5.83 -6.12
N ASP A 112 3.12 -6.73 -5.22
CA ASP A 112 4.46 -7.33 -5.16
C ASP A 112 4.60 -8.67 -5.91
N LYS A 113 3.48 -9.17 -6.47
CA LYS A 113 3.41 -10.43 -7.22
C LYS A 113 2.81 -10.15 -8.60
N ALA A 114 3.50 -10.54 -9.68
CA ALA A 114 2.92 -10.49 -11.01
C ALA A 114 1.92 -11.65 -11.20
N GLY A 115 0.78 -11.37 -11.84
CA GLY A 115 -0.27 -12.37 -12.06
C GLY A 115 -1.65 -11.78 -12.27
N LEU A 116 -2.65 -12.65 -12.26
CA LEU A 116 -4.07 -12.29 -12.27
C LEU A 116 -4.65 -12.69 -10.92
N PHE A 117 -5.34 -11.77 -10.28
CA PHE A 117 -5.86 -11.91 -8.92
C PHE A 117 -7.35 -11.59 -8.92
N ASP A 118 -8.16 -12.55 -8.53
CA ASP A 118 -9.61 -12.38 -8.50
C ASP A 118 -10.03 -11.68 -7.21
N LEU A 119 -10.86 -10.65 -7.36
CA LEU A 119 -11.54 -9.99 -6.26
C LEU A 119 -13.01 -10.42 -6.28
N GLU A 120 -13.46 -11.02 -5.21
CA GLU A 120 -14.78 -11.67 -5.13
C GLU A 120 -15.66 -11.06 -4.03
N SER A 121 -16.98 -11.23 -4.22
CA SER A 121 -18.02 -11.04 -3.21
C SER A 121 -18.39 -12.39 -2.59
N HIS A 122 -18.36 -12.51 -1.28
CA HIS A 122 -18.80 -13.73 -0.59
C HIS A 122 -20.33 -13.86 -0.52
N VAL A 123 -21.08 -12.81 -0.83
CA VAL A 123 -22.56 -12.88 -0.86
C VAL A 123 -23.06 -13.43 -2.17
N THR A 124 -22.39 -13.10 -3.28
CA THR A 124 -22.79 -13.55 -4.61
C THR A 124 -21.95 -14.72 -5.12
N ASP A 125 -20.84 -15.02 -4.48
CA ASP A 125 -19.80 -15.97 -4.94
C ASP A 125 -19.32 -15.65 -6.37
N GLU A 126 -19.29 -14.34 -6.72
CA GLU A 126 -18.91 -13.89 -8.05
C GLU A 126 -17.62 -13.07 -8.01
N VAL A 127 -16.79 -13.25 -9.05
CA VAL A 127 -15.66 -12.35 -9.32
C VAL A 127 -16.21 -10.99 -9.73
N LEU A 128 -15.77 -9.94 -9.06
CA LEU A 128 -16.19 -8.56 -9.29
C LEU A 128 -15.25 -7.83 -10.25
N VAL A 129 -13.97 -8.14 -10.16
CA VAL A 129 -12.90 -7.59 -10.99
C VAL A 129 -11.66 -8.47 -10.88
N ILE A 130 -10.89 -8.55 -11.96
CA ILE A 130 -9.58 -9.20 -12.01
C ILE A 130 -8.50 -8.12 -11.93
N ILE A 131 -7.59 -8.22 -10.99
CA ILE A 131 -6.42 -7.35 -10.87
C ILE A 131 -5.25 -7.97 -11.61
N SER A 132 -4.85 -7.37 -12.74
CA SER A 132 -3.74 -7.82 -13.58
C SER A 132 -2.46 -7.06 -13.22
N ILE A 133 -1.55 -7.70 -12.51
CA ILE A 133 -0.28 -7.10 -12.09
C ILE A 133 0.85 -7.54 -13.04
N LYS A 134 1.57 -6.57 -13.61
CA LYS A 134 2.64 -6.80 -14.62
C LYS A 134 3.74 -5.73 -14.63
#